data_3500ac797c960725f55454e2580ad1ed
#
_entry.id   3500ac797c960725f55454e2580ad1ed
#
_cell.length_a   1.000
_cell.length_b   1.000
_cell.length_c   1.000
_cell.angle_alpha   90.00
_cell.angle_beta   90.00
_cell.angle_gamma   90.00
#
_symmetry.space_group_name_H-M   'P 1'
#
loop_
_entity.id
_entity.type
_entity.pdbx_description
1 polymer ?
#
loop_
_entity_poly.entity_id
_entity_poly.type
_entity_poly.pdbx_seq_one_letter_code
_entity_poly.pdbx_strand_id
1 'polypeptide(L)'
;MTDLIVTRATAADAPDLGIIGPAAYAAAYHDDWDDAAGFFQQLKTFGAEAMLTTLARLDARVWIARQDGVGVGFLSMFVGSLEPINHKAGGAEIPRIYLLPGARRGGIGKKLLEAAEAQAKADGCSYVWLDVMEHAEWARAAYERW
;
A
#
# COMPACT_ATOMS: atom_id res chain seq x y z
N MET A 1 -9.06 24.07 -5.85
CA MET A 1 -9.39 22.88 -5.05
C MET A 1 -8.72 21.66 -5.64
N THR A 2 -8.00 20.93 -4.81
CA THR A 2 -7.41 19.66 -5.27
C THR A 2 -8.47 18.57 -5.25
N ASP A 3 -8.50 17.76 -6.30
CA ASP A 3 -9.44 16.66 -6.46
C ASP A 3 -8.72 15.36 -6.13
N LEU A 4 -9.06 14.76 -5.01
CA LEU A 4 -8.47 13.50 -4.56
C LEU A 4 -9.46 12.35 -4.79
N ILE A 5 -9.07 11.43 -5.65
CA ILE A 5 -9.91 10.28 -6.00
C ILE A 5 -9.14 9.00 -5.71
N VAL A 6 -9.78 8.09 -4.99
CA VAL A 6 -9.25 6.75 -4.71
C VAL A 6 -10.09 5.75 -5.50
N THR A 7 -9.44 4.97 -6.35
CA THR A 7 -10.12 3.96 -7.16
C THR A 7 -9.43 2.61 -7.03
N ARG A 8 -10.18 1.56 -7.35
CA ARG A 8 -9.62 0.21 -7.43
C ARG A 8 -8.62 0.18 -8.61
N ALA A 9 -7.40 -0.27 -8.36
CA ALA A 9 -6.37 -0.34 -9.38
C ALA A 9 -6.60 -1.52 -10.32
N THR A 10 -6.27 -1.33 -11.58
CA THR A 10 -6.31 -2.36 -12.61
C THR A 10 -4.93 -2.49 -13.24
N ALA A 11 -4.76 -3.44 -14.16
CA ALA A 11 -3.50 -3.63 -14.87
C ALA A 11 -3.04 -2.35 -15.57
N ALA A 12 -3.97 -1.51 -16.03
CA ALA A 12 -3.65 -0.24 -16.67
C ALA A 12 -2.93 0.74 -15.72
N ASP A 13 -3.08 0.56 -14.41
CA ASP A 13 -2.45 1.42 -13.40
C ASP A 13 -1.04 0.96 -13.03
N ALA A 14 -0.59 -0.19 -13.51
CA ALA A 14 0.73 -0.73 -13.14
C ALA A 14 1.89 0.23 -13.43
N PRO A 15 1.93 0.97 -14.53
CA PRO A 15 3.00 1.95 -14.74
C PRO A 15 3.05 3.01 -13.64
N ASP A 16 1.91 3.54 -13.24
CA ASP A 16 1.85 4.56 -12.16
C ASP A 16 2.22 3.97 -10.81
N LEU A 17 1.74 2.77 -10.51
CA LEU A 17 2.10 2.07 -9.27
C LEU A 17 3.60 1.81 -9.21
N GLY A 18 4.20 1.48 -10.37
CA GLY A 18 5.63 1.23 -10.49
C GLY A 18 6.49 2.47 -10.35
N ILE A 19 5.90 3.67 -10.35
CA ILE A 19 6.59 4.92 -10.02
C ILE A 19 6.42 5.24 -8.54
N ILE A 20 5.18 5.15 -8.05
CA ILE A 20 4.85 5.50 -6.67
C ILE A 20 5.60 4.61 -5.68
N GLY A 21 5.57 3.30 -5.89
CA GLY A 21 6.17 2.35 -4.97
C GLY A 21 7.66 2.54 -4.74
N PRO A 22 8.48 2.50 -5.80
CA PRO A 22 9.92 2.72 -5.65
C PRO A 22 10.26 4.09 -5.06
N ALA A 23 9.59 5.15 -5.52
CA ALA A 23 9.86 6.49 -5.02
C ALA A 23 9.52 6.64 -3.53
N ALA A 24 8.37 6.13 -3.12
CA ALA A 24 7.95 6.20 -1.72
C ALA A 24 8.85 5.35 -0.82
N TYR A 25 9.19 4.15 -1.27
CA TYR A 25 10.09 3.28 -0.52
C TYR A 25 11.47 3.92 -0.36
N ALA A 26 12.04 4.42 -1.45
CA ALA A 26 13.37 5.05 -1.40
C ALA A 26 13.36 6.27 -0.48
N ALA A 27 12.31 7.08 -0.52
CA ALA A 27 12.21 8.26 0.33
C ALA A 27 12.19 7.89 1.82
N ALA A 28 11.54 6.78 2.16
CA ALA A 28 11.39 6.35 3.55
C ALA A 28 12.59 5.57 4.08
N TYR A 29 13.23 4.77 3.23
CA TYR A 29 14.17 3.75 3.68
C TYR A 29 15.57 3.82 3.05
N HIS A 30 15.88 4.84 2.22
CA HIS A 30 17.18 4.88 1.55
C HIS A 30 18.36 4.86 2.54
N ASP A 31 18.19 5.43 3.72
CA ASP A 31 19.26 5.46 4.74
C ASP A 31 19.54 4.09 5.37
N ASP A 32 18.63 3.13 5.20
CA ASP A 32 18.81 1.78 5.73
C ASP A 32 19.68 0.91 4.82
N TRP A 33 20.04 1.41 3.64
CA TRP A 33 20.76 0.63 2.64
C TRP A 33 22.16 1.19 2.42
N ASP A 34 23.17 0.35 2.64
CA ASP A 34 24.57 0.64 2.31
C ASP A 34 25.07 -0.18 1.13
N ASP A 35 24.23 -1.07 0.61
CA ASP A 35 24.53 -1.92 -0.55
C ASP A 35 23.62 -1.53 -1.72
N ALA A 36 24.21 -0.86 -2.71
CA ALA A 36 23.44 -0.36 -3.85
C ALA A 36 22.79 -1.50 -4.66
N ALA A 37 23.45 -2.63 -4.81
CA ALA A 37 22.90 -3.76 -5.56
C ALA A 37 21.67 -4.35 -4.86
N GLY A 38 21.75 -4.50 -3.54
CA GLY A 38 20.62 -4.97 -2.74
C GLY A 38 19.46 -3.99 -2.80
N PHE A 39 19.75 -2.70 -2.70
CA PHE A 39 18.72 -1.66 -2.78
C PHE A 39 18.01 -1.71 -4.15
N PHE A 40 18.78 -1.84 -5.23
CA PHE A 40 18.21 -1.96 -6.57
C PHE A 40 17.23 -3.15 -6.65
N GLN A 41 17.64 -4.31 -6.14
CA GLN A 41 16.79 -5.50 -6.17
C GLN A 41 15.51 -5.28 -5.34
N GLN A 42 15.61 -4.60 -4.22
CA GLN A 42 14.43 -4.28 -3.42
C GLN A 42 13.49 -3.35 -4.17
N LEU A 43 14.03 -2.32 -4.84
CA LEU A 43 13.19 -1.40 -5.61
C LEU A 43 12.45 -2.11 -6.76
N LYS A 44 13.05 -3.13 -7.35
CA LYS A 44 12.38 -3.91 -8.40
C LYS A 44 11.10 -4.58 -7.92
N THR A 45 11.01 -4.92 -6.63
CA THR A 45 9.81 -5.55 -6.09
C THR A 45 8.60 -4.61 -6.08
N PHE A 46 8.82 -3.32 -6.30
CA PHE A 46 7.76 -2.31 -6.39
C PHE A 46 7.54 -1.84 -7.83
N GLY A 47 8.30 -2.38 -8.80
CA GLY A 47 8.19 -1.94 -10.19
C GLY A 47 6.90 -2.37 -10.86
N ALA A 48 6.66 -1.84 -12.07
CA ALA A 48 5.42 -2.10 -12.80
C ALA A 48 5.17 -3.59 -13.04
N GLU A 49 6.22 -4.34 -13.35
CA GLU A 49 6.12 -5.77 -13.61
C GLU A 49 5.68 -6.54 -12.36
N ALA A 50 6.29 -6.22 -11.20
CA ALA A 50 5.91 -6.81 -9.93
C ALA A 50 4.47 -6.45 -9.56
N MET A 51 4.05 -5.21 -9.85
CA MET A 51 2.67 -4.78 -9.58
C MET A 51 1.67 -5.53 -10.45
N LEU A 52 2.01 -5.82 -11.70
CA LEU A 52 1.14 -6.64 -12.55
C LEU A 52 0.93 -8.03 -11.94
N THR A 53 1.99 -8.63 -11.42
CA THR A 53 1.88 -9.93 -10.75
C THR A 53 0.95 -9.86 -9.55
N THR A 54 1.10 -8.83 -8.73
CA THR A 54 0.22 -8.62 -7.57
C THR A 54 -1.22 -8.42 -7.98
N LEU A 55 -1.47 -7.58 -8.99
CA LEU A 55 -2.82 -7.28 -9.46
C LEU A 55 -3.53 -8.52 -10.00
N ALA A 56 -2.78 -9.50 -10.50
CA ALA A 56 -3.34 -10.74 -11.04
C ALA A 56 -3.73 -11.76 -9.96
N ARG A 57 -3.33 -11.56 -8.70
CA ARG A 57 -3.66 -12.49 -7.63
C ARG A 57 -5.15 -12.38 -7.26
N LEU A 58 -5.78 -13.54 -7.06
CA LEU A 58 -7.20 -13.58 -6.71
C LEU A 58 -7.48 -13.01 -5.32
N ASP A 59 -6.51 -13.10 -4.41
CA ASP A 59 -6.65 -12.59 -3.04
C ASP A 59 -6.22 -11.14 -2.89
N ALA A 60 -5.72 -10.50 -3.94
CA ALA A 60 -5.21 -9.13 -3.87
C ALA A 60 -6.30 -8.10 -4.15
N ARG A 61 -6.24 -7.01 -3.40
CA ARG A 61 -7.06 -5.82 -3.60
C ARG A 61 -6.12 -4.63 -3.55
N VAL A 62 -6.11 -3.81 -4.59
CA VAL A 62 -5.18 -2.68 -4.69
C VAL A 62 -5.97 -1.43 -5.04
N TRP A 63 -5.62 -0.33 -4.41
CA TRP A 63 -6.22 0.98 -4.68
C TRP A 63 -5.13 1.97 -5.02
N ILE A 64 -5.43 2.87 -5.96
CA ILE A 64 -4.54 3.98 -6.31
C ILE A 64 -5.24 5.28 -5.96
N ALA A 65 -4.50 6.20 -5.37
CA ALA A 65 -4.97 7.54 -5.06
C ALA A 65 -4.39 8.50 -6.09
N ARG A 66 -5.26 9.29 -6.71
CA ARG A 66 -4.86 10.32 -7.67
C ARG A 66 -5.30 11.67 -7.18
N GLN A 67 -4.41 12.62 -7.31
CA GLN A 67 -4.68 14.01 -6.99
C GLN A 67 -4.59 14.81 -8.27
N ASP A 68 -5.70 15.41 -8.67
CA ASP A 68 -5.80 16.13 -9.95
C ASP A 68 -5.32 15.28 -11.14
N GLY A 69 -5.67 13.99 -11.13
CA GLY A 69 -5.34 13.06 -12.19
C GLY A 69 -3.97 12.41 -12.09
N VAL A 70 -3.16 12.76 -11.10
CA VAL A 70 -1.79 12.26 -10.95
C VAL A 70 -1.72 11.26 -9.79
N GLY A 71 -1.13 10.10 -10.03
CA GLY A 71 -0.96 9.09 -8.99
C GLY A 71 -0.01 9.55 -7.90
N VAL A 72 -0.47 9.53 -6.65
CA VAL A 72 0.32 10.03 -5.51
C VAL A 72 0.44 9.02 -4.39
N GLY A 73 -0.32 7.92 -4.44
CA GLY A 73 -0.24 6.90 -3.40
C GLY A 73 -0.95 5.63 -3.80
N PHE A 74 -0.67 4.55 -3.09
CA PHE A 74 -1.41 3.31 -3.27
C PHE A 74 -1.41 2.47 -1.99
N LEU A 75 -2.35 1.53 -1.94
CA LEU A 75 -2.44 0.54 -0.88
C LEU A 75 -2.70 -0.82 -1.51
N SER A 76 -1.99 -1.86 -1.05
CA SER A 76 -2.30 -3.24 -1.43
C SER A 76 -2.75 -4.01 -0.20
N MET A 77 -3.71 -4.93 -0.41
CA MET A 77 -4.29 -5.75 0.63
C MET A 77 -4.47 -7.17 0.11
N PHE A 78 -4.18 -8.16 0.96
CA PHE A 78 -4.46 -9.55 0.67
C PHE A 78 -5.52 -10.05 1.65
N VAL A 79 -6.63 -10.54 1.12
CA VAL A 79 -7.73 -11.04 1.95
C VAL A 79 -7.50 -12.50 2.31
N GLY A 80 -8.00 -12.91 3.49
CA GLY A 80 -7.87 -14.29 3.95
C GLY A 80 -6.55 -14.66 4.59
N SER A 81 -5.73 -13.65 4.96
CA SER A 81 -4.43 -13.89 5.62
C SER A 81 -4.59 -14.30 7.07
N LEU A 82 -3.56 -15.01 7.58
CA LEU A 82 -3.40 -15.26 9.00
C LEU A 82 -2.48 -14.19 9.61
N GLU A 83 -2.90 -13.63 10.72
CA GLU A 83 -2.07 -12.71 11.47
C GLU A 83 -0.88 -13.51 12.07
N PRO A 84 0.38 -13.02 11.93
CA PRO A 84 1.56 -13.86 12.22
C PRO A 84 1.82 -14.16 13.69
N ILE A 85 1.34 -13.33 14.60
CA ILE A 85 1.61 -13.54 16.04
C ILE A 85 0.68 -14.57 16.64
N ASN A 86 -0.62 -14.42 16.45
CA ASN A 86 -1.64 -15.29 17.03
C ASN A 86 -2.24 -16.28 16.04
N HIS A 87 -1.84 -16.24 14.78
CA HIS A 87 -2.38 -17.07 13.70
C HIS A 87 -3.91 -17.00 13.58
N LYS A 88 -4.46 -15.83 13.84
CA LYS A 88 -5.90 -15.62 13.79
C LYS A 88 -6.36 -15.61 12.32
N ALA A 89 -7.31 -16.47 12.00
CA ALA A 89 -7.86 -16.58 10.65
C ALA A 89 -8.86 -15.46 10.36
N GLY A 90 -9.18 -15.27 9.07
CA GLY A 90 -10.22 -14.34 8.65
C GLY A 90 -9.77 -12.90 8.57
N GLY A 91 -8.45 -12.67 8.50
CA GLY A 91 -7.91 -11.33 8.42
C GLY A 91 -7.62 -10.88 7.00
N ALA A 92 -7.40 -9.58 6.85
CA ALA A 92 -6.86 -9.00 5.64
C ALA A 92 -5.54 -8.34 5.99
N GLU A 93 -4.50 -8.69 5.24
CA GLU A 93 -3.17 -8.11 5.40
C GLU A 93 -3.02 -6.90 4.48
N ILE A 94 -2.46 -5.80 5.03
CA ILE A 94 -2.05 -4.66 4.20
C ILE A 94 -0.53 -4.64 4.20
N PRO A 95 0.13 -5.30 3.21
CA PRO A 95 1.59 -5.32 3.16
C PRO A 95 2.19 -3.99 2.74
N ARG A 96 1.44 -3.17 2.01
CA ARG A 96 1.98 -1.92 1.47
C ARG A 96 0.94 -0.82 1.50
N ILE A 97 1.35 0.32 2.07
CA ILE A 97 0.65 1.58 1.91
C ILE A 97 1.75 2.65 1.72
N TYR A 98 1.80 3.21 0.53
CA TYR A 98 2.87 4.12 0.13
C TYR A 98 2.31 5.40 -0.44
N LEU A 99 2.89 6.51 0.01
CA LEU A 99 2.54 7.86 -0.45
C LEU A 99 3.81 8.53 -0.94
N LEU A 100 3.71 9.26 -2.03
CA LEU A 100 4.84 10.06 -2.50
C LEU A 100 5.18 11.14 -1.48
N PRO A 101 6.47 11.54 -1.40
CA PRO A 101 6.83 12.72 -0.60
C PRO A 101 5.98 13.91 -1.02
N GLY A 102 5.50 14.65 -0.03
CA GLY A 102 4.59 15.78 -0.28
C GLY A 102 3.12 15.41 -0.27
N ALA A 103 2.78 14.12 -0.35
CA ALA A 103 1.40 13.65 -0.39
C ALA A 103 0.87 13.22 0.99
N ARG A 104 1.70 13.25 2.04
CA ARG A 104 1.36 12.70 3.35
C ARG A 104 0.36 13.51 4.15
N ARG A 105 0.09 14.75 3.70
CA ARG A 105 -0.82 15.65 4.38
C ARG A 105 -2.09 15.78 3.59
N GLY A 106 -3.13 15.50 3.72
CA GLY A 106 -4.32 15.66 2.88
C GLY A 106 -5.29 14.51 3.01
N GLY A 107 -5.00 13.61 3.98
CA GLY A 107 -5.90 12.51 4.25
C GLY A 107 -5.87 11.40 3.22
N ILE A 108 -4.83 11.34 2.38
CA ILE A 108 -4.71 10.34 1.32
C ILE A 108 -4.62 8.94 1.93
N GLY A 109 -3.74 8.77 2.92
CA GLY A 109 -3.60 7.48 3.61
C GLY A 109 -4.90 7.05 4.28
N LYS A 110 -5.61 7.99 4.89
CA LYS A 110 -6.89 7.71 5.53
C LYS A 110 -7.93 7.23 4.52
N LYS A 111 -8.01 7.87 3.36
CA LYS A 111 -8.96 7.46 2.32
C LYS A 111 -8.62 6.07 1.76
N LEU A 112 -7.34 5.79 1.58
CA LEU A 112 -6.90 4.46 1.15
C LEU A 112 -7.29 3.40 2.19
N LEU A 113 -7.04 3.66 3.46
CA LEU A 113 -7.39 2.74 4.53
C LEU A 113 -8.90 2.53 4.65
N GLU A 114 -9.68 3.59 4.50
CA GLU A 114 -11.14 3.48 4.53
C GLU A 114 -11.66 2.58 3.40
N ALA A 115 -11.09 2.72 2.20
CA ALA A 115 -11.45 1.86 1.07
C ALA A 115 -11.10 0.41 1.36
N ALA A 116 -9.91 0.16 1.91
CA ALA A 116 -9.46 -1.18 2.25
C ALA A 116 -10.33 -1.81 3.35
N GLU A 117 -10.65 -1.06 4.39
CA GLU A 117 -11.52 -1.53 5.47
C GLU A 117 -12.90 -1.92 4.96
N ALA A 118 -13.48 -1.08 4.10
CA ALA A 118 -14.80 -1.37 3.53
C ALA A 118 -14.76 -2.64 2.69
N GLN A 119 -13.72 -2.83 1.89
CA GLN A 119 -13.57 -4.02 1.06
C GLN A 119 -13.35 -5.26 1.90
N ALA A 120 -12.52 -5.16 2.95
CA ALA A 120 -12.27 -6.29 3.85
C ALA A 120 -13.57 -6.78 4.49
N LYS A 121 -14.40 -5.85 4.92
CA LYS A 121 -15.71 -6.19 5.47
C LYS A 121 -16.62 -6.86 4.43
N ALA A 122 -16.62 -6.33 3.21
CA ALA A 122 -17.40 -6.89 2.11
C ALA A 122 -16.92 -8.30 1.74
N ASP A 123 -15.64 -8.57 1.88
CA ASP A 123 -15.03 -9.88 1.62
C ASP A 123 -15.19 -10.84 2.81
N GLY A 124 -15.86 -10.42 3.87
CA GLY A 124 -16.11 -11.27 5.03
C GLY A 124 -14.97 -11.34 6.03
N CYS A 125 -13.98 -10.46 5.93
CA CYS A 125 -12.88 -10.41 6.88
C CYS A 125 -13.36 -9.77 8.18
N SER A 126 -12.84 -10.27 9.31
CA SER A 126 -13.21 -9.75 10.62
C SER A 126 -12.23 -8.72 11.17
N TYR A 127 -11.04 -8.59 10.55
CA TYR A 127 -10.04 -7.61 10.97
C TYR A 127 -9.07 -7.34 9.83
N VAL A 128 -8.32 -6.25 9.99
CA VAL A 128 -7.22 -5.89 9.08
C VAL A 128 -5.95 -5.78 9.91
N TRP A 129 -4.82 -6.20 9.35
CA TRP A 129 -3.54 -6.06 10.03
C TRP A 129 -2.48 -5.60 9.05
N LEU A 130 -1.47 -4.92 9.57
CA LEU A 130 -0.30 -4.54 8.79
C LEU A 130 0.94 -4.53 9.68
N ASP A 131 2.07 -4.80 9.05
CA ASP A 131 3.37 -4.81 9.70
C ASP A 131 4.09 -3.52 9.31
N VAL A 132 4.42 -2.69 10.28
CA VAL A 132 5.04 -1.40 10.02
C VAL A 132 6.41 -1.32 10.66
N MET A 133 7.34 -0.65 9.96
CA MET A 133 8.64 -0.32 10.52
C MET A 133 8.47 0.83 11.52
N GLU A 134 9.33 0.89 12.52
CA GLU A 134 9.22 1.90 13.57
C GLU A 134 9.19 3.32 13.05
N HIS A 135 9.98 3.61 12.02
CA HIS A 135 10.02 4.95 11.46
C HIS A 135 8.86 5.26 10.51
N ALA A 136 7.92 4.35 10.36
CA ALA A 136 6.68 4.57 9.60
C ALA A 136 5.52 4.87 10.56
N GLU A 137 5.70 5.81 11.46
CA GLU A 137 4.74 6.10 12.52
C GLU A 137 3.36 6.53 12.00
N TRP A 138 3.33 7.21 10.86
CA TRP A 138 2.06 7.62 10.26
C TRP A 138 1.20 6.39 9.90
N ALA A 139 1.82 5.34 9.41
CA ALA A 139 1.11 4.09 9.07
C ALA A 139 0.66 3.36 10.33
N ARG A 140 1.50 3.35 11.37
CA ARG A 140 1.15 2.74 12.64
C ARG A 140 -0.06 3.42 13.27
N ALA A 141 -0.07 4.75 13.29
CA ALA A 141 -1.19 5.50 13.85
C ALA A 141 -2.50 5.22 13.11
N ALA A 142 -2.44 5.08 11.78
CA ALA A 142 -3.61 4.76 10.99
C ALA A 142 -4.12 3.34 11.27
N TYR A 143 -3.20 2.39 11.46
CA TYR A 143 -3.55 1.01 11.78
C TYR A 143 -4.25 0.90 13.15
N GLU A 144 -3.68 1.53 14.17
CA GLU A 144 -4.20 1.47 15.53
C GLU A 144 -5.61 2.04 15.67
N ARG A 145 -6.02 2.82 14.70
CA ARG A 145 -7.35 3.41 14.67
C ARG A 145 -8.46 2.38 14.54
N TRP A 146 -8.16 1.18 14.06
CA TRP A 146 -9.12 0.10 13.85
C TRP A 146 -8.91 -1.06 14.86
#